data_d48c6ff1bc7099c646063a48e418ec94
#
_entry.id   d48c6ff1bc7099c646063a48e418ec94
#
_cell.length_a   1.000
_cell.length_b   1.000
_cell.length_c   1.000
_cell.angle_alpha   90.00
_cell.angle_beta   90.00
_cell.angle_gamma   90.00
#
_symmetry.space_group_name_H-M   'P 1'
#
loop_
_entity.id
_entity.type
_entity.pdbx_description
1 polymer ?
#
loop_
_entity_poly.entity_id
_entity_poly.type
_entity_poly.pdbx_seq_one_letter_code
_entity_poly.pdbx_strand_id
1 'polypeptide(L)'
;MDYQIIDGKSISKQIKEECRERVAKLAEKGISVTLAVVQVGADPASSVYVNNKKKACAFCGIHSQAYELPESTSQQELVSLIEKLNDDNDVNGILVQLPLPVQIDEDLIIRTISPKKDVDGFHPMSVGALCIGQKGFLSCTPAGIIQLLKRSHIEIEGKECVIVGRSNIVGKPMALLLLRENGTVTICHSRTKNLSEITSRADILIVAIGKPRFITADYVKEGAVVIDVGIHRNQKNQLCGDVDFESVAPKCQAITPVPGGVGPMTIAMLMNNCIESASEF
;
A
#
# COMPACT_ATOMS: atom_id res chain seq x y z
N MET A 1 19.05 -18.51 -14.93
CA MET A 1 18.81 -18.91 -13.52
C MET A 1 17.32 -18.98 -13.30
N ASP A 2 16.85 -19.94 -12.51
CA ASP A 2 15.43 -19.94 -12.13
C ASP A 2 15.22 -18.87 -11.06
N TYR A 3 14.41 -17.87 -11.34
CA TYR A 3 14.04 -16.83 -10.38
C TYR A 3 12.78 -17.23 -9.62
N GLN A 4 12.67 -16.74 -8.37
CA GLN A 4 11.47 -16.93 -7.55
C GLN A 4 10.42 -15.89 -7.91
N ILE A 5 9.16 -16.31 -8.13
CA ILE A 5 8.01 -15.41 -8.18
C ILE A 5 7.53 -15.14 -6.76
N ILE A 6 7.49 -13.86 -6.38
CA ILE A 6 6.91 -13.43 -5.10
C ILE A 6 5.38 -13.33 -5.30
N ASP A 7 4.67 -14.39 -4.90
CA ASP A 7 3.22 -14.50 -5.11
C ASP A 7 2.41 -13.71 -4.06
N GLY A 8 2.16 -12.43 -4.38
CA GLY A 8 1.37 -11.56 -3.52
C GLY A 8 -0.09 -11.96 -3.37
N LYS A 9 -0.68 -12.69 -4.33
CA LYS A 9 -2.04 -13.22 -4.19
C LYS A 9 -2.12 -14.27 -3.09
N SER A 10 -1.19 -15.21 -3.08
CA SER A 10 -1.10 -16.26 -2.06
C SER A 10 -0.85 -15.66 -0.67
N ILE A 11 0.15 -14.79 -0.54
CA ILE A 11 0.50 -14.14 0.73
C ILE A 11 -0.64 -13.25 1.25
N SER A 12 -1.27 -12.46 0.36
CA SER A 12 -2.45 -11.65 0.72
C SER A 12 -3.62 -12.50 1.22
N LYS A 13 -3.83 -13.70 0.64
CA LYS A 13 -4.86 -14.62 1.10
C LYS A 13 -4.58 -15.10 2.53
N GLN A 14 -3.35 -15.51 2.82
CA GLN A 14 -2.93 -15.94 4.16
C GLN A 14 -3.18 -14.83 5.20
N ILE A 15 -2.73 -13.60 4.91
CA ILE A 15 -2.94 -12.46 5.83
C ILE A 15 -4.43 -12.19 6.07
N LYS A 16 -5.27 -12.28 5.02
CA LYS A 16 -6.72 -12.10 5.19
C LYS A 16 -7.36 -13.23 5.99
N GLU A 17 -6.87 -14.46 5.90
CA GLU A 17 -7.29 -15.58 6.75
C GLU A 17 -6.93 -15.32 8.22
N GLU A 18 -5.70 -14.88 8.50
CA GLU A 18 -5.27 -14.44 9.83
C GLU A 18 -6.14 -13.27 10.36
N CYS A 19 -6.44 -12.29 9.50
CA CYS A 19 -7.36 -11.19 9.82
C CYS A 19 -8.75 -11.70 10.20
N ARG A 20 -9.31 -12.64 9.44
CA ARG A 20 -10.63 -13.24 9.72
C ARG A 20 -10.67 -13.91 11.10
N GLU A 21 -9.63 -14.65 11.46
CA GLU A 21 -9.53 -15.28 12.78
C GLU A 21 -9.46 -14.23 13.90
N ARG A 22 -8.72 -13.14 13.69
CA ARG A 22 -8.64 -12.03 14.66
C ARG A 22 -9.98 -11.32 14.83
N VAL A 23 -10.70 -11.05 13.72
CA VAL A 23 -12.05 -10.46 13.78
C VAL A 23 -13.02 -11.36 14.54
N ALA A 24 -12.99 -12.68 14.33
CA ALA A 24 -13.81 -13.62 15.07
C ALA A 24 -13.55 -13.56 16.60
N LYS A 25 -12.27 -13.49 17.00
CA LYS A 25 -11.88 -13.32 18.42
C LYS A 25 -12.32 -11.99 19.02
N LEU A 26 -12.36 -10.91 18.23
CA LEU A 26 -12.89 -9.61 18.68
C LEU A 26 -14.42 -9.67 18.85
N ALA A 27 -15.12 -10.31 17.91
CA ALA A 27 -16.55 -10.51 17.99
C ALA A 27 -17.00 -11.31 19.25
N GLU A 28 -16.22 -12.34 19.67
CA GLU A 28 -16.43 -13.06 20.93
C GLU A 28 -16.36 -12.13 22.15
N LYS A 29 -15.64 -11.01 22.05
CA LYS A 29 -15.51 -9.99 23.10
C LYS A 29 -16.55 -8.86 22.93
N GLY A 30 -17.48 -8.97 21.98
CA GLY A 30 -18.47 -7.93 21.67
C GLY A 30 -17.91 -6.76 20.87
N ILE A 31 -16.71 -6.86 20.30
CA ILE A 31 -16.07 -5.80 19.50
C ILE A 31 -16.35 -6.07 18.02
N SER A 32 -17.01 -5.13 17.37
CA SER A 32 -17.26 -5.13 15.93
C SER A 32 -16.18 -4.31 15.23
N VAL A 33 -15.72 -4.76 14.05
CA VAL A 33 -14.75 -4.01 13.24
C VAL A 33 -15.48 -3.40 12.05
N THR A 34 -15.45 -2.08 11.92
CA THR A 34 -16.14 -1.34 10.85
C THR A 34 -15.19 -0.43 10.09
N LEU A 35 -15.22 -0.51 8.76
CA LEU A 35 -14.48 0.34 7.83
C LEU A 35 -15.46 1.23 7.05
N ALA A 36 -15.35 2.54 7.19
CA ALA A 36 -15.99 3.51 6.32
C ALA A 36 -15.13 3.75 5.07
N VAL A 37 -15.68 3.49 3.89
CA VAL A 37 -15.01 3.72 2.60
C VAL A 37 -15.75 4.84 1.88
N VAL A 38 -15.05 5.95 1.67
CA VAL A 38 -15.60 7.13 0.98
C VAL A 38 -15.00 7.22 -0.42
N GLN A 39 -15.83 7.31 -1.43
CA GLN A 39 -15.45 7.58 -2.82
C GLN A 39 -16.16 8.82 -3.31
N VAL A 40 -15.43 9.74 -3.94
CA VAL A 40 -15.98 10.93 -4.61
C VAL A 40 -15.80 10.78 -6.11
N GLY A 41 -16.90 10.86 -6.86
CA GLY A 41 -16.92 10.60 -8.29
C GLY A 41 -16.98 9.11 -8.64
N ALA A 42 -17.03 8.82 -9.93
CA ALA A 42 -17.23 7.47 -10.47
C ALA A 42 -16.06 7.02 -11.37
N ASP A 43 -14.82 7.35 -10.98
CA ASP A 43 -13.65 6.86 -11.72
C ASP A 43 -13.65 5.32 -11.76
N PRO A 44 -13.60 4.70 -12.96
CA PRO A 44 -13.71 3.24 -13.11
C PRO A 44 -12.60 2.46 -12.39
N ALA A 45 -11.38 3.01 -12.33
CA ALA A 45 -10.27 2.36 -11.64
C ALA A 45 -10.51 2.37 -10.12
N SER A 46 -10.90 3.52 -9.56
CA SER A 46 -11.26 3.67 -8.15
C SER A 46 -12.40 2.75 -7.75
N SER A 47 -13.43 2.62 -8.58
CA SER A 47 -14.58 1.73 -8.33
C SER A 47 -14.18 0.26 -8.25
N VAL A 48 -13.23 -0.20 -9.08
CA VAL A 48 -12.67 -1.56 -8.98
C VAL A 48 -11.96 -1.77 -7.65
N TYR A 49 -11.15 -0.79 -7.20
CA TYR A 49 -10.44 -0.88 -5.92
C TYR A 49 -11.42 -0.87 -4.74
N VAL A 50 -12.43 -0.02 -4.74
CA VAL A 50 -13.47 0.01 -3.70
C VAL A 50 -14.22 -1.32 -3.63
N ASN A 51 -14.61 -1.89 -4.78
CA ASN A 51 -15.26 -3.20 -4.81
C ASN A 51 -14.38 -4.32 -4.26
N ASN A 52 -13.08 -4.31 -4.57
CA ASN A 52 -12.15 -5.29 -4.02
C ASN A 52 -11.96 -5.14 -2.50
N LYS A 53 -11.99 -3.91 -1.98
CA LYS A 53 -11.98 -3.62 -0.54
C LYS A 53 -13.24 -4.13 0.15
N LYS A 54 -14.43 -3.86 -0.43
CA LYS A 54 -15.73 -4.40 0.06
C LYS A 54 -15.71 -5.94 0.16
N LYS A 55 -15.21 -6.62 -0.89
CA LYS A 55 -15.06 -8.09 -0.89
C LYS A 55 -14.07 -8.57 0.18
N ALA A 56 -12.98 -7.87 0.40
CA ALA A 56 -12.00 -8.22 1.43
C ALA A 56 -12.57 -8.02 2.83
N CYS A 57 -13.32 -6.94 3.07
CA CYS A 57 -14.04 -6.73 4.32
C CYS A 57 -15.01 -7.90 4.61
N ALA A 58 -15.86 -8.26 3.62
CA ALA A 58 -16.79 -9.37 3.77
C ALA A 58 -16.07 -10.70 4.06
N PHE A 59 -14.93 -10.96 3.40
CA PHE A 59 -14.13 -12.16 3.64
C PHE A 59 -13.55 -12.20 5.07
N CYS A 60 -13.09 -11.05 5.59
CA CYS A 60 -12.49 -10.96 6.91
C CYS A 60 -13.52 -10.83 8.04
N GLY A 61 -14.82 -10.63 7.73
CA GLY A 61 -15.86 -10.35 8.74
C GLY A 61 -15.87 -8.91 9.23
N ILE A 62 -15.29 -7.98 8.46
CA ILE A 62 -15.28 -6.53 8.73
C ILE A 62 -16.53 -5.91 8.11
N HIS A 63 -17.26 -5.11 8.86
CA HIS A 63 -18.38 -4.33 8.35
C HIS A 63 -17.87 -3.21 7.44
N SER A 64 -18.38 -3.12 6.22
CA SER A 64 -18.01 -2.06 5.27
C SER A 64 -19.18 -1.11 5.07
N GLN A 65 -19.01 0.15 5.48
CA GLN A 65 -19.92 1.24 5.17
C GLN A 65 -19.37 2.01 3.97
N ALA A 66 -20.13 2.05 2.88
CA ALA A 66 -19.71 2.72 1.65
C ALA A 66 -20.45 4.03 1.47
N TYR A 67 -19.71 5.10 1.24
CA TYR A 67 -20.20 6.45 0.95
C TYR A 67 -19.76 6.82 -0.46
N GLU A 68 -20.68 6.73 -1.40
CA GLU A 68 -20.47 7.06 -2.81
C GLU A 68 -21.03 8.47 -3.06
N LEU A 69 -20.15 9.44 -3.19
CA LEU A 69 -20.49 10.84 -3.34
C LEU A 69 -20.35 11.27 -4.81
N PRO A 70 -21.19 12.19 -5.30
CA PRO A 70 -21.08 12.72 -6.67
C PRO A 70 -19.75 13.46 -6.87
N GLU A 71 -19.26 13.52 -8.11
CA GLU A 71 -18.04 14.23 -8.46
C GLU A 71 -18.11 15.74 -8.15
N SER A 72 -19.31 16.30 -8.12
CA SER A 72 -19.57 17.70 -7.76
C SER A 72 -19.51 17.98 -6.25
N THR A 73 -19.27 16.97 -5.42
CA THR A 73 -19.16 17.14 -3.96
C THR A 73 -18.11 18.20 -3.63
N SER A 74 -18.50 19.14 -2.79
CA SER A 74 -17.60 20.19 -2.31
C SER A 74 -16.67 19.65 -1.22
N GLN A 75 -15.55 20.34 -1.05
CA GLN A 75 -14.59 20.04 0.02
C GLN A 75 -15.27 20.09 1.41
N GLN A 76 -16.14 21.08 1.63
CA GLN A 76 -16.83 21.25 2.93
C GLN A 76 -17.80 20.09 3.24
N GLU A 77 -18.50 19.58 2.24
CA GLU A 77 -19.39 18.42 2.41
C GLU A 77 -18.59 17.17 2.76
N LEU A 78 -17.44 16.95 2.10
CA LEU A 78 -16.56 15.81 2.41
C LEU A 78 -15.94 15.93 3.80
N VAL A 79 -15.46 17.13 4.19
CA VAL A 79 -14.95 17.40 5.55
C VAL A 79 -16.03 17.10 6.58
N SER A 80 -17.26 17.60 6.40
CA SER A 80 -18.35 17.37 7.34
C SER A 80 -18.74 15.89 7.47
N LEU A 81 -18.64 15.11 6.39
CA LEU A 81 -18.81 13.66 6.45
C LEU A 81 -17.71 12.99 7.28
N ILE A 82 -16.44 13.36 7.04
CA ILE A 82 -15.30 12.77 7.75
C ILE A 82 -15.37 13.11 9.25
N GLU A 83 -15.74 14.34 9.60
CA GLU A 83 -15.92 14.73 11.00
C GLU A 83 -16.99 13.87 11.70
N LYS A 84 -18.13 13.62 11.05
CA LYS A 84 -19.17 12.70 11.57
C LYS A 84 -18.63 11.28 11.75
N LEU A 85 -17.82 10.78 10.79
CA LEU A 85 -17.22 9.46 10.89
C LEU A 85 -16.12 9.39 11.97
N ASN A 86 -15.43 10.49 12.21
CA ASN A 86 -14.47 10.59 13.32
C ASN A 86 -15.17 10.46 14.68
N ASP A 87 -16.36 11.06 14.84
CA ASP A 87 -17.12 11.05 16.08
C ASP A 87 -17.96 9.76 16.26
N ASP A 88 -18.15 8.97 15.22
CA ASP A 88 -18.90 7.72 15.25
C ASP A 88 -18.06 6.61 15.90
N ASN A 89 -18.44 6.18 17.10
CA ASN A 89 -17.75 5.12 17.85
C ASN A 89 -17.87 3.73 17.21
N ASP A 90 -18.84 3.52 16.33
CA ASP A 90 -19.03 2.25 15.62
C ASP A 90 -18.10 2.15 14.40
N VAL A 91 -17.45 3.24 13.98
CA VAL A 91 -16.48 3.28 12.88
C VAL A 91 -15.06 3.22 13.43
N ASN A 92 -14.34 2.14 13.12
CA ASN A 92 -12.95 1.96 13.54
C ASN A 92 -11.95 2.51 12.53
N GLY A 93 -12.23 2.43 11.24
CA GLY A 93 -11.36 2.93 10.18
C GLY A 93 -12.08 3.79 9.17
N ILE A 94 -11.41 4.84 8.69
CA ILE A 94 -11.89 5.71 7.62
C ILE A 94 -10.89 5.63 6.47
N LEU A 95 -11.41 5.36 5.27
CA LEU A 95 -10.65 5.37 4.04
C LEU A 95 -11.33 6.30 3.04
N VAL A 96 -10.61 7.30 2.57
CA VAL A 96 -11.03 8.15 1.45
C VAL A 96 -10.25 7.73 0.21
N GLN A 97 -10.96 7.22 -0.80
CA GLN A 97 -10.34 6.72 -2.02
C GLN A 97 -9.74 7.84 -2.83
N LEU A 98 -8.42 7.79 -3.04
CA LEU A 98 -7.68 8.70 -3.93
C LEU A 98 -7.65 8.15 -5.37
N PRO A 99 -7.51 9.03 -6.40
CA PRO A 99 -7.44 10.49 -6.30
C PRO A 99 -8.80 11.14 -6.06
N LEU A 100 -8.80 12.36 -5.51
CA LEU A 100 -9.99 13.17 -5.34
C LEU A 100 -10.19 14.14 -6.53
N PRO A 101 -11.44 14.62 -6.78
CA PRO A 101 -11.68 15.68 -7.77
C PRO A 101 -10.90 16.97 -7.44
N VAL A 102 -10.55 17.71 -8.48
CA VAL A 102 -9.62 18.86 -8.42
C VAL A 102 -10.05 20.01 -7.48
N GLN A 103 -11.34 20.11 -7.14
CA GLN A 103 -11.87 21.10 -6.20
C GLN A 103 -11.64 20.72 -4.73
N ILE A 104 -11.10 19.54 -4.44
CA ILE A 104 -10.88 19.04 -3.08
C ILE A 104 -9.38 18.92 -2.81
N ASP A 105 -8.92 19.54 -1.73
CA ASP A 105 -7.53 19.44 -1.25
C ASP A 105 -7.32 18.09 -0.53
N GLU A 106 -6.58 17.17 -1.18
CA GLU A 106 -6.27 15.85 -0.64
C GLU A 106 -5.53 15.93 0.72
N ASP A 107 -4.61 16.88 0.87
CA ASP A 107 -3.83 17.05 2.10
C ASP A 107 -4.72 17.50 3.27
N LEU A 108 -5.72 18.34 3.00
CA LEU A 108 -6.71 18.72 4.02
C LEU A 108 -7.56 17.51 4.42
N ILE A 109 -8.05 16.75 3.45
CA ILE A 109 -8.86 15.56 3.72
C ILE A 109 -8.10 14.54 4.55
N ILE A 110 -6.86 14.22 4.19
CA ILE A 110 -6.02 13.30 4.97
C ILE A 110 -5.87 13.80 6.42
N ARG A 111 -5.65 15.09 6.63
CA ARG A 111 -5.51 15.69 7.99
C ARG A 111 -6.81 15.76 8.77
N THR A 112 -7.95 15.75 8.10
CA THR A 112 -9.26 15.75 8.77
C THR A 112 -9.59 14.38 9.36
N ILE A 113 -9.09 13.30 8.80
CA ILE A 113 -9.27 11.95 9.35
C ILE A 113 -8.59 11.88 10.73
N SER A 114 -9.28 11.37 11.74
CA SER A 114 -8.68 11.14 13.05
C SER A 114 -7.46 10.18 12.92
N PRO A 115 -6.28 10.51 13.49
CA PRO A 115 -5.12 9.63 13.48
C PRO A 115 -5.41 8.21 13.98
N LYS A 116 -6.40 8.06 14.86
CA LYS A 116 -6.84 6.77 15.39
C LYS A 116 -7.66 5.94 14.41
N LYS A 117 -8.19 6.58 13.34
CA LYS A 117 -9.00 5.95 12.29
C LYS A 117 -8.35 6.00 10.90
N ASP A 118 -7.10 6.52 10.81
CA ASP A 118 -6.30 6.63 9.58
C ASP A 118 -5.74 5.25 9.17
N VAL A 119 -6.61 4.34 8.76
CA VAL A 119 -6.22 2.96 8.42
C VAL A 119 -5.41 2.83 7.12
N ASP A 120 -5.33 3.87 6.29
CA ASP A 120 -4.39 3.93 5.16
C ASP A 120 -2.96 4.31 5.59
N GLY A 121 -2.81 4.94 6.78
CA GLY A 121 -1.51 5.34 7.31
C GLY A 121 -0.90 6.56 6.60
N PHE A 122 -1.74 7.49 6.13
CA PHE A 122 -1.29 8.68 5.39
C PHE A 122 -1.27 9.94 6.25
N HIS A 123 -1.94 9.94 7.40
CA HIS A 123 -1.99 11.07 8.29
C HIS A 123 -0.57 11.46 8.77
N PRO A 124 -0.24 12.77 8.86
CA PRO A 124 1.09 13.22 9.32
C PRO A 124 1.52 12.64 10.67
N MET A 125 0.58 12.35 11.58
CA MET A 125 0.88 11.68 12.86
C MET A 125 1.35 10.24 12.65
N SER A 126 0.72 9.48 11.75
CA SER A 126 1.13 8.11 11.40
C SER A 126 2.53 8.10 10.76
N VAL A 127 2.77 9.04 9.82
CA VAL A 127 4.07 9.20 9.17
C VAL A 127 5.16 9.63 10.17
N GLY A 128 4.84 10.56 11.07
CA GLY A 128 5.74 11.01 12.14
C GLY A 128 6.10 9.88 13.09
N ALA A 129 5.10 9.10 13.53
CA ALA A 129 5.31 7.93 14.38
C ALA A 129 6.23 6.89 13.71
N LEU A 130 6.02 6.60 12.42
CA LEU A 130 6.90 5.72 11.66
C LEU A 130 8.35 6.27 11.62
N CYS A 131 8.51 7.56 11.38
CA CYS A 131 9.83 8.21 11.27
C CYS A 131 10.65 8.10 12.55
N ILE A 132 10.02 8.20 13.72
CA ILE A 132 10.69 8.15 15.03
C ILE A 132 10.58 6.79 15.73
N GLY A 133 10.10 5.76 15.03
CA GLY A 133 10.01 4.40 15.54
C GLY A 133 8.89 4.16 16.57
N GLN A 134 7.91 5.06 16.64
CA GLN A 134 6.75 4.92 17.52
C GLN A 134 5.63 4.09 16.88
N LYS A 135 4.65 3.70 17.70
CA LYS A 135 3.45 3.01 17.25
C LYS A 135 2.53 3.97 16.47
N GLY A 136 2.01 3.51 15.37
CA GLY A 136 1.09 4.21 14.49
C GLY A 136 0.72 3.34 13.29
N PHE A 137 -0.29 3.75 12.53
CA PHE A 137 -0.65 3.01 11.33
C PHE A 137 0.45 3.13 10.27
N LEU A 138 0.77 2.00 9.65
CA LEU A 138 1.72 1.95 8.56
C LEU A 138 0.97 2.10 7.23
N SER A 139 1.52 2.87 6.30
CA SER A 139 1.00 2.94 4.94
C SER A 139 0.88 1.53 4.35
N CYS A 140 -0.32 1.19 3.87
CA CYS A 140 -0.70 -0.19 3.52
C CYS A 140 0.21 -0.82 2.46
N THR A 141 0.58 -0.09 1.39
CA THR A 141 1.43 -0.61 0.33
C THR A 141 2.85 -0.91 0.81
N PRO A 142 3.58 0.01 1.47
CA PRO A 142 4.87 -0.28 2.05
C PRO A 142 4.86 -1.40 3.09
N ALA A 143 3.86 -1.42 3.97
CA ALA A 143 3.71 -2.51 4.94
C ALA A 143 3.50 -3.86 4.26
N GLY A 144 2.70 -3.88 3.18
CA GLY A 144 2.51 -5.07 2.35
C GLY A 144 3.80 -5.56 1.69
N ILE A 145 4.67 -4.65 1.24
CA ILE A 145 5.97 -5.00 0.66
C ILE A 145 6.88 -5.65 1.70
N ILE A 146 6.92 -5.14 2.93
CA ILE A 146 7.66 -5.79 4.03
C ILE A 146 7.12 -7.21 4.28
N GLN A 147 5.80 -7.41 4.26
CA GLN A 147 5.22 -8.74 4.40
C GLN A 147 5.57 -9.67 3.22
N LEU A 148 5.60 -9.15 1.98
CA LEU A 148 6.07 -9.92 0.81
C LEU A 148 7.50 -10.42 1.01
N LEU A 149 8.42 -9.54 1.41
CA LEU A 149 9.82 -9.89 1.63
C LEU A 149 9.96 -10.94 2.74
N LYS A 150 9.37 -10.67 3.93
CA LYS A 150 9.47 -11.57 5.07
C LYS A 150 8.86 -12.95 4.83
N ARG A 151 7.66 -13.01 4.23
CA ARG A 151 6.97 -14.28 3.95
C ARG A 151 7.54 -15.03 2.75
N SER A 152 8.36 -14.37 1.93
CA SER A 152 9.18 -15.01 0.88
C SER A 152 10.59 -15.39 1.35
N HIS A 153 10.87 -15.27 2.66
CA HIS A 153 12.17 -15.56 3.28
C HIS A 153 13.32 -14.74 2.70
N ILE A 154 13.04 -13.48 2.33
CA ILE A 154 14.03 -12.52 1.82
C ILE A 154 14.52 -11.69 3.01
N GLU A 155 15.80 -11.80 3.31
CA GLU A 155 16.45 -11.02 4.36
C GLU A 155 16.64 -9.57 3.93
N ILE A 156 16.32 -8.63 4.82
CA ILE A 156 16.46 -7.18 4.58
C ILE A 156 17.67 -6.62 5.33
N GLU A 157 17.98 -7.18 6.50
CA GLU A 157 19.08 -6.74 7.33
C GLU A 157 20.41 -6.75 6.58
N GLY A 158 21.12 -5.62 6.61
CA GLY A 158 22.42 -5.45 5.96
C GLY A 158 22.37 -5.34 4.44
N LYS A 159 21.19 -5.41 3.79
CA LYS A 159 21.05 -5.31 2.32
C LYS A 159 21.07 -3.86 1.84
N GLU A 160 21.62 -3.63 0.66
CA GLU A 160 21.50 -2.37 -0.06
C GLU A 160 20.11 -2.28 -0.72
N CYS A 161 19.26 -1.44 -0.16
CA CYS A 161 17.87 -1.25 -0.59
C CYS A 161 17.74 0.06 -1.37
N VAL A 162 17.35 -0.02 -2.63
CA VAL A 162 17.11 1.17 -3.46
C VAL A 162 15.63 1.30 -3.77
N ILE A 163 15.06 2.48 -3.49
CA ILE A 163 13.70 2.81 -3.85
C ILE A 163 13.72 3.82 -4.99
N VAL A 164 13.06 3.49 -6.08
CA VAL A 164 12.83 4.42 -7.20
C VAL A 164 11.41 4.97 -7.06
N GLY A 165 11.31 6.18 -6.51
CA GLY A 165 10.07 6.85 -6.14
C GLY A 165 10.17 7.54 -4.78
N ARG A 166 9.50 8.71 -4.61
CA ARG A 166 9.53 9.49 -3.38
C ARG A 166 8.18 10.06 -2.96
N SER A 167 7.10 9.38 -3.34
CA SER A 167 5.75 9.80 -2.93
C SER A 167 5.59 9.70 -1.41
N ASN A 168 4.66 10.49 -0.86
CA ASN A 168 4.33 10.45 0.56
C ASN A 168 3.64 9.15 0.96
N ILE A 169 2.94 8.51 0.01
CA ILE A 169 2.13 7.31 0.29
C ILE A 169 2.89 5.99 0.08
N VAL A 170 4.01 5.99 -0.70
CA VAL A 170 4.79 4.77 -0.96
C VAL A 170 6.28 4.99 -0.74
N GLY A 171 6.94 5.85 -1.52
CA GLY A 171 8.41 5.91 -1.58
C GLY A 171 9.06 6.28 -0.24
N LYS A 172 8.58 7.34 0.41
CA LYS A 172 9.12 7.77 1.72
C LYS A 172 8.83 6.77 2.84
N PRO A 173 7.56 6.31 3.04
CA PRO A 173 7.30 5.31 4.07
C PRO A 173 7.98 3.97 3.80
N MET A 174 8.18 3.57 2.54
CA MET A 174 8.95 2.37 2.21
C MET A 174 10.39 2.46 2.68
N ALA A 175 11.02 3.61 2.49
CA ALA A 175 12.40 3.84 2.95
C ALA A 175 12.51 3.73 4.47
N LEU A 176 11.56 4.31 5.20
CA LEU A 176 11.53 4.24 6.67
C LEU A 176 11.30 2.80 7.16
N LEU A 177 10.45 2.04 6.47
CA LEU A 177 10.20 0.64 6.84
C LEU A 177 11.42 -0.26 6.56
N LEU A 178 12.10 -0.09 5.42
CA LEU A 178 13.33 -0.84 5.14
C LEU A 178 14.46 -0.48 6.10
N LEU A 179 14.58 0.81 6.47
CA LEU A 179 15.51 1.26 7.51
C LEU A 179 15.19 0.61 8.87
N ARG A 180 13.92 0.52 9.24
CA ARG A 180 13.46 -0.14 10.47
C ARG A 180 13.79 -1.64 10.50
N GLU A 181 13.88 -2.27 9.33
CA GLU A 181 14.30 -3.66 9.14
C GLU A 181 15.83 -3.80 8.97
N ASN A 182 16.62 -2.80 9.35
CA ASN A 182 18.09 -2.75 9.29
C ASN A 182 18.66 -2.79 7.85
N GLY A 183 17.91 -2.42 6.82
CA GLY A 183 18.42 -2.21 5.47
C GLY A 183 19.17 -0.89 5.33
N THR A 184 20.17 -0.85 4.44
CA THR A 184 20.81 0.40 4.00
C THR A 184 20.02 0.99 2.85
N VAL A 185 19.49 2.21 2.99
CA VAL A 185 18.45 2.71 2.10
C VAL A 185 18.90 3.89 1.26
N THR A 186 18.67 3.81 -0.04
CA THR A 186 18.82 4.93 -0.99
C THR A 186 17.49 5.22 -1.67
N ILE A 187 17.06 6.49 -1.68
CA ILE A 187 15.87 6.96 -2.41
C ILE A 187 16.30 7.66 -3.70
N CYS A 188 15.80 7.16 -4.83
CA CYS A 188 15.96 7.76 -6.15
C CYS A 188 14.65 8.39 -6.63
N HIS A 189 14.77 9.41 -7.48
CA HIS A 189 13.61 10.15 -8.00
C HIS A 189 13.92 10.78 -9.37
N SER A 190 12.99 11.51 -9.96
CA SER A 190 13.10 12.13 -11.30
C SER A 190 14.25 13.13 -11.48
N ARG A 191 14.93 13.53 -10.39
CA ARG A 191 16.10 14.42 -10.43
C ARG A 191 17.41 13.68 -10.11
N THR A 192 17.36 12.36 -9.85
CA THR A 192 18.55 11.53 -9.63
C THR A 192 19.33 11.40 -10.92
N LYS A 193 20.63 11.71 -10.85
CA LYS A 193 21.56 11.49 -11.97
C LYS A 193 22.05 10.04 -11.93
N ASN A 194 22.39 9.50 -13.10
CA ASN A 194 22.98 8.14 -13.24
C ASN A 194 22.14 7.08 -12.53
N LEU A 195 20.81 7.10 -12.73
CA LEU A 195 19.88 6.23 -12.00
C LEU A 195 20.28 4.74 -12.12
N SER A 196 20.66 4.27 -13.30
CA SER A 196 21.05 2.87 -13.52
C SER A 196 22.28 2.46 -12.70
N GLU A 197 23.28 3.33 -12.54
CA GLU A 197 24.46 3.06 -11.70
C GLU A 197 24.11 2.87 -10.22
N ILE A 198 23.06 3.57 -9.75
CA ILE A 198 22.60 3.45 -8.36
C ILE A 198 21.76 2.20 -8.20
N THR A 199 20.80 1.99 -9.09
CA THR A 199 19.86 0.86 -8.98
C THR A 199 20.52 -0.49 -9.24
N SER A 200 21.55 -0.55 -10.11
CA SER A 200 22.32 -1.79 -10.39
C SER A 200 23.19 -2.26 -9.22
N ARG A 201 23.26 -1.53 -8.10
CA ARG A 201 23.93 -2.01 -6.88
C ARG A 201 22.96 -2.63 -5.88
N ALA A 202 21.67 -2.39 -6.05
CA ALA A 202 20.66 -2.81 -5.11
C ALA A 202 20.56 -4.33 -4.96
N ASP A 203 20.60 -4.81 -3.73
CA ASP A 203 20.20 -6.17 -3.36
C ASP A 203 18.67 -6.30 -3.42
N ILE A 204 17.96 -5.23 -2.96
CA ILE A 204 16.51 -5.11 -3.01
C ILE A 204 16.15 -3.80 -3.73
N LEU A 205 15.48 -3.92 -4.87
CA LEU A 205 15.03 -2.79 -5.68
C LEU A 205 13.52 -2.66 -5.60
N ILE A 206 13.02 -1.53 -5.07
CA ILE A 206 11.59 -1.19 -5.03
C ILE A 206 11.31 -0.13 -6.08
N VAL A 207 10.35 -0.38 -6.98
CA VAL A 207 10.02 0.52 -8.09
C VAL A 207 8.59 1.03 -7.95
N ALA A 208 8.45 2.35 -7.75
CA ALA A 208 7.17 3.02 -7.52
C ALA A 208 7.17 4.43 -8.16
N ILE A 209 7.25 4.48 -9.50
CA ILE A 209 7.41 5.74 -10.27
C ILE A 209 6.24 6.06 -11.19
N GLY A 210 5.31 5.13 -11.38
CA GLY A 210 4.16 5.35 -12.25
C GLY A 210 4.52 5.45 -13.73
N LYS A 211 5.56 4.74 -14.19
CA LYS A 211 6.01 4.73 -15.59
C LYS A 211 6.09 3.30 -16.12
N PRO A 212 5.18 2.90 -17.03
CA PRO A 212 5.13 1.51 -17.48
C PRO A 212 6.46 1.06 -18.10
N ARG A 213 6.96 -0.10 -17.67
CA ARG A 213 8.15 -0.79 -18.17
C ARG A 213 9.43 0.08 -18.25
N PHE A 214 9.54 1.07 -17.36
CA PHE A 214 10.68 1.99 -17.38
C PHE A 214 11.98 1.32 -16.91
N ILE A 215 11.90 0.45 -15.91
CA ILE A 215 13.08 -0.27 -15.39
C ILE A 215 13.32 -1.52 -16.22
N THR A 216 14.45 -1.52 -16.92
CA THR A 216 14.94 -2.63 -17.76
C THR A 216 16.10 -3.37 -17.08
N ALA A 217 16.61 -4.43 -17.71
CA ALA A 217 17.72 -5.24 -17.19
C ALA A 217 18.98 -4.42 -16.81
N ASP A 218 19.23 -3.29 -17.49
CA ASP A 218 20.40 -2.42 -17.23
C ASP A 218 20.34 -1.70 -15.88
N TYR A 219 19.15 -1.63 -15.28
CA TYR A 219 18.94 -1.02 -13.97
C TYR A 219 19.07 -2.00 -12.81
N VAL A 220 19.25 -3.29 -13.08
CA VAL A 220 19.11 -4.34 -12.06
C VAL A 220 20.42 -5.11 -11.89
N LYS A 221 20.83 -5.31 -10.64
CA LYS A 221 21.94 -6.17 -10.25
C LYS A 221 21.61 -7.64 -10.53
N GLU A 222 22.58 -8.43 -10.91
CA GLU A 222 22.45 -9.89 -10.98
C GLU A 222 22.14 -10.45 -9.59
N GLY A 223 21.10 -11.28 -9.49
CA GLY A 223 20.66 -11.86 -8.22
C GLY A 223 19.85 -10.90 -7.32
N ALA A 224 19.44 -9.73 -7.81
CA ALA A 224 18.63 -8.80 -7.02
C ALA A 224 17.21 -9.31 -6.77
N VAL A 225 16.60 -8.81 -5.69
CA VAL A 225 15.16 -8.91 -5.45
C VAL A 225 14.47 -7.66 -5.98
N VAL A 226 13.46 -7.82 -6.84
CA VAL A 226 12.76 -6.68 -7.45
C VAL A 226 11.29 -6.68 -7.06
N ILE A 227 10.85 -5.57 -6.49
CA ILE A 227 9.45 -5.33 -6.11
C ILE A 227 8.88 -4.23 -7.00
N ASP A 228 7.97 -4.59 -7.88
CA ASP A 228 7.27 -3.69 -8.78
C ASP A 228 5.93 -3.25 -8.16
N VAL A 229 5.82 -1.96 -7.84
CA VAL A 229 4.61 -1.35 -7.26
C VAL A 229 3.70 -0.78 -8.34
N GLY A 230 4.22 -0.60 -9.56
CA GLY A 230 3.49 -0.01 -10.66
C GLY A 230 2.26 -0.83 -11.09
N ILE A 231 1.18 -0.15 -11.45
CA ILE A 231 0.00 -0.77 -12.06
C ILE A 231 -0.48 0.13 -13.19
N HIS A 232 -0.34 -0.36 -14.42
CA HIS A 232 -0.73 0.33 -15.64
C HIS A 232 -1.52 -0.58 -16.56
N ARG A 233 -2.22 0.02 -17.52
CA ARG A 233 -2.77 -0.70 -18.67
C ARG A 233 -1.95 -0.39 -19.91
N ASN A 234 -1.44 -1.40 -20.56
CA ASN A 234 -0.74 -1.26 -21.83
C ASN A 234 -1.73 -1.02 -23.00
N GLN A 235 -1.24 -0.81 -24.20
CA GLN A 235 -2.06 -0.60 -25.41
C GLN A 235 -3.02 -1.77 -25.72
N LYS A 236 -2.73 -2.96 -25.22
CA LYS A 236 -3.60 -4.16 -25.34
C LYS A 236 -4.55 -4.31 -24.14
N ASN A 237 -4.70 -3.26 -23.31
CA ASN A 237 -5.51 -3.26 -22.08
C ASN A 237 -5.08 -4.31 -21.03
N GLN A 238 -3.87 -4.85 -21.13
CA GLN A 238 -3.29 -5.77 -20.15
C GLN A 238 -2.58 -4.99 -19.03
N LEU A 239 -2.62 -5.53 -17.82
CA LEU A 239 -1.91 -4.93 -16.69
C LEU A 239 -0.40 -5.16 -16.83
N CYS A 240 0.38 -4.11 -16.55
CA CYS A 240 1.82 -4.15 -16.44
C CYS A 240 2.29 -3.22 -15.32
N GLY A 241 3.52 -3.38 -14.88
CA GLY A 241 4.14 -2.55 -13.85
C GLY A 241 5.09 -1.50 -14.40
N ASP A 242 5.88 -0.93 -13.49
CA ASP A 242 6.97 -0.01 -13.79
C ASP A 242 8.22 -0.73 -14.30
N VAL A 243 8.31 -2.04 -14.08
CA VAL A 243 9.42 -2.90 -14.47
C VAL A 243 9.11 -3.63 -15.77
N ASP A 244 10.08 -3.69 -16.68
CA ASP A 244 10.01 -4.57 -17.85
C ASP A 244 10.30 -6.01 -17.43
N PHE A 245 9.24 -6.69 -16.98
CA PHE A 245 9.33 -8.01 -16.36
C PHE A 245 10.13 -9.03 -17.19
N GLU A 246 9.91 -9.04 -18.50
CA GLU A 246 10.52 -10.03 -19.40
C GLU A 246 12.03 -9.88 -19.47
N SER A 247 12.53 -8.62 -19.46
CA SER A 247 13.98 -8.36 -19.50
C SER A 247 14.64 -8.49 -18.12
N VAL A 248 13.91 -8.17 -17.04
CA VAL A 248 14.45 -8.08 -15.68
C VAL A 248 14.41 -9.42 -14.94
N ALA A 249 13.34 -10.19 -15.06
CA ALA A 249 13.14 -11.43 -14.31
C ALA A 249 14.30 -12.44 -14.44
N PRO A 250 14.92 -12.65 -15.62
CA PRO A 250 16.05 -13.58 -15.75
C PRO A 250 17.29 -13.20 -14.93
N LYS A 251 17.42 -11.92 -14.52
CA LYS A 251 18.53 -11.43 -13.67
C LYS A 251 18.24 -11.52 -12.18
N CYS A 252 16.98 -11.70 -11.79
CA CYS A 252 16.57 -11.64 -10.41
C CYS A 252 16.82 -12.94 -9.66
N GLN A 253 17.06 -12.84 -8.34
CA GLN A 253 16.80 -13.92 -7.40
C GLN A 253 15.30 -14.11 -7.20
N ALA A 254 14.56 -12.98 -7.01
CA ALA A 254 13.11 -12.99 -6.83
C ALA A 254 12.49 -11.71 -7.39
N ILE A 255 11.25 -11.81 -7.89
CA ILE A 255 10.54 -10.67 -8.48
C ILE A 255 9.02 -10.78 -8.24
N THR A 256 8.35 -9.64 -8.04
CA THR A 256 6.89 -9.59 -8.01
C THR A 256 6.30 -9.52 -9.43
N PRO A 257 5.24 -10.28 -9.73
CA PRO A 257 4.51 -10.13 -10.98
C PRO A 257 3.51 -8.97 -10.93
N VAL A 258 3.17 -8.40 -12.07
CA VAL A 258 2.06 -7.47 -12.24
C VAL A 258 1.13 -7.99 -13.35
N PRO A 259 -0.12 -8.37 -13.01
CA PRO A 259 -0.78 -8.33 -11.69
C PRO A 259 -0.38 -9.48 -10.76
N GLY A 260 -0.68 -9.33 -9.46
CA GLY A 260 -0.57 -10.42 -8.48
C GLY A 260 0.57 -10.31 -7.48
N GLY A 261 1.40 -9.26 -7.59
CA GLY A 261 2.43 -8.92 -6.61
C GLY A 261 1.92 -7.99 -5.51
N VAL A 262 2.27 -6.70 -5.58
CA VAL A 262 2.02 -5.71 -4.52
C VAL A 262 0.53 -5.37 -4.35
N GLY A 263 -0.23 -5.24 -5.44
CA GLY A 263 -1.63 -4.76 -5.36
C GLY A 263 -2.53 -5.52 -4.37
N PRO A 264 -2.56 -6.86 -4.35
CA PRO A 264 -3.33 -7.62 -3.36
C PRO A 264 -2.92 -7.34 -1.91
N MET A 265 -1.65 -7.02 -1.66
CA MET A 265 -1.11 -6.80 -0.33
C MET A 265 -1.63 -5.50 0.30
N THR A 266 -1.79 -4.43 -0.49
CA THR A 266 -2.36 -3.17 0.00
C THR A 266 -3.71 -3.38 0.66
N ILE A 267 -4.58 -4.21 0.05
CA ILE A 267 -5.90 -4.52 0.60
C ILE A 267 -5.78 -5.39 1.87
N ALA A 268 -4.87 -6.36 1.90
CA ALA A 268 -4.68 -7.20 3.08
C ALA A 268 -4.18 -6.38 4.28
N MET A 269 -3.25 -5.44 4.06
CA MET A 269 -2.75 -4.57 5.12
C MET A 269 -3.79 -3.56 5.59
N LEU A 270 -4.69 -3.10 4.71
CA LEU A 270 -5.84 -2.29 5.12
C LEU A 270 -6.74 -3.06 6.10
N MET A 271 -7.04 -4.34 5.83
CA MET A 271 -7.81 -5.18 6.76
C MET A 271 -7.09 -5.31 8.10
N ASN A 272 -5.77 -5.50 8.07
CA ASN A 272 -4.97 -5.56 9.30
C ASN A 272 -5.05 -4.24 10.09
N ASN A 273 -4.89 -3.09 9.44
CA ASN A 273 -4.97 -1.79 10.11
C ASN A 273 -6.35 -1.52 10.72
N CYS A 274 -7.45 -1.94 10.06
CA CYS A 274 -8.80 -1.85 10.62
C CYS A 274 -8.93 -2.65 11.93
N ILE A 275 -8.33 -3.84 11.98
CA ILE A 275 -8.35 -4.70 13.18
C ILE A 275 -7.48 -4.10 14.29
N GLU A 276 -6.32 -3.55 13.97
CA GLU A 276 -5.47 -2.84 14.93
C GLU A 276 -6.24 -1.66 15.54
N SER A 277 -6.92 -0.86 14.71
CA SER A 277 -7.74 0.26 15.18
C SER A 277 -8.83 -0.19 16.15
N ALA A 278 -9.57 -1.25 15.84
CA ALA A 278 -10.63 -1.78 16.69
C ALA A 278 -10.11 -2.46 17.98
N SER A 279 -8.84 -2.89 18.00
CA SER A 279 -8.25 -3.59 19.14
C SER A 279 -7.67 -2.65 20.21
N GLU A 280 -7.43 -1.38 19.88
CA GLU A 280 -6.74 -0.39 20.73
C GLU A 280 -7.71 0.53 21.49
N PHE A 281 -9.00 0.44 21.23
CA PHE A 281 -10.02 1.31 21.82
C PHE A 281 -11.13 0.51 22.55
#